data_b0ac357f9e7bd9f052e45282814c55b9
#
_entry.id   b0ac357f9e7bd9f052e45282814c55b9
#
_cell.length_a   1.000
_cell.length_b   1.000
_cell.length_c   1.000
_cell.angle_alpha   90.00
_cell.angle_beta   90.00
_cell.angle_gamma   90.00
#
_symmetry.space_group_name_H-M   'P 1'
#
loop_
_entity.id
_entity.type
_entity.pdbx_description
1 polymer ?
#
loop_
_entity_poly.entity_id
_entity_poly.type
_entity_poly.pdbx_seq_one_letter_code
_entity_poly.pdbx_strand_id
1 'polypeptide(L)'
;MLADSRPLIAIVGPTASGKTNFAAHLAARLDAEIISADSRQVYRDMTIGTGKDLDDYIVNGQKIPYHLIDICNAGTKYNLFKYQEDFLNAYSDIVKRGKQAILCGGTGLYVESVLKGYQLSPVPQNQALRDRLSGKSLEELTLILEELKLKNGAKMHNKTDVDSCQRAIRAIEIESYNLENPTENRLFPPIKSLIIGIDIDRDIRRKKITDRLKQRLESGMIEEIKGLLERGIAAEDLIYYGLEYKFVTEYLMGKMDYKTMFASLEIAIHQFAKRQMTWFRGMERRGFNIHWIDASLPMEDKLKQVEELLDSYHHS
;
A
#
# COMPACT_ATOMS: atom_id res chain seq x y z
N MET A 1 11.03 -1.72 -24.10
CA MET A 1 9.71 -1.06 -24.17
C MET A 1 8.66 -2.13 -23.90
N LEU A 2 7.84 -1.96 -22.85
CA LEU A 2 6.70 -2.84 -22.58
C LEU A 2 5.58 -2.41 -23.54
N ALA A 3 5.55 -2.98 -24.73
CA ALA A 3 4.54 -2.67 -25.77
C ALA A 3 3.35 -3.63 -25.62
N ASP A 4 2.70 -3.66 -24.47
CA ASP A 4 1.37 -4.25 -24.36
C ASP A 4 0.34 -3.12 -24.59
N SER A 5 -0.59 -3.32 -25.49
CA SER A 5 -1.68 -2.37 -25.75
C SER A 5 -2.72 -2.35 -24.62
N ARG A 6 -2.70 -3.37 -23.76
CA ARG A 6 -3.65 -3.50 -22.63
C ARG A 6 -3.26 -2.63 -21.46
N PRO A 7 -4.20 -1.89 -20.85
CA PRO A 7 -3.91 -1.11 -19.66
C PRO A 7 -3.68 -2.00 -18.42
N LEU A 8 -2.83 -1.56 -17.49
CA LEU A 8 -2.83 -2.11 -16.14
C LEU A 8 -4.18 -1.79 -15.48
N ILE A 9 -4.91 -2.79 -15.02
CA ILE A 9 -6.15 -2.56 -14.27
C ILE A 9 -5.78 -2.34 -12.80
N ALA A 10 -6.08 -1.17 -12.24
CA ALA A 10 -5.80 -0.87 -10.84
C ALA A 10 -7.10 -0.87 -10.01
N ILE A 11 -7.25 -1.83 -9.11
CA ILE A 11 -8.40 -1.95 -8.22
C ILE A 11 -8.04 -1.36 -6.86
N VAL A 12 -8.69 -0.26 -6.52
CA VAL A 12 -8.43 0.51 -5.31
C VAL A 12 -9.67 0.60 -4.42
N GLY A 13 -9.46 0.88 -3.14
CA GLY A 13 -10.55 1.06 -2.19
C GLY A 13 -10.09 0.87 -0.75
N PRO A 14 -10.92 1.26 0.22
CA PRO A 14 -10.58 1.15 1.63
C PRO A 14 -10.52 -0.31 2.10
N THR A 15 -9.99 -0.51 3.29
CA THR A 15 -10.09 -1.82 3.96
C THR A 15 -11.56 -2.21 4.13
N ALA A 16 -11.84 -3.51 4.06
CA ALA A 16 -13.18 -4.11 4.14
C ALA A 16 -14.17 -3.71 2.99
N SER A 17 -13.67 -3.20 1.86
CA SER A 17 -14.52 -2.93 0.68
C SER A 17 -14.81 -4.14 -0.20
N GLY A 18 -14.12 -5.28 0.00
CA GLY A 18 -14.24 -6.47 -0.86
C GLY A 18 -13.40 -6.41 -2.15
N LYS A 19 -12.46 -5.45 -2.25
CA LYS A 19 -11.63 -5.27 -3.45
C LYS A 19 -10.83 -6.50 -3.85
N THR A 20 -10.29 -7.29 -2.89
CA THR A 20 -9.50 -8.49 -3.19
C THR A 20 -10.34 -9.57 -3.83
N ASN A 21 -11.50 -9.86 -3.25
CA ASN A 21 -12.47 -10.81 -3.81
C ASN A 21 -12.92 -10.39 -5.21
N PHE A 22 -13.23 -9.10 -5.40
CA PHE A 22 -13.57 -8.56 -6.72
C PHE A 22 -12.41 -8.70 -7.72
N ALA A 23 -11.19 -8.36 -7.31
CA ALA A 23 -10.00 -8.50 -8.15
C ALA A 23 -9.76 -9.95 -8.58
N ALA A 24 -9.98 -10.92 -7.70
CA ALA A 24 -9.82 -12.33 -8.00
C ALA A 24 -10.87 -12.84 -9.02
N HIS A 25 -12.13 -12.43 -8.87
CA HIS A 25 -13.18 -12.76 -9.86
C HIS A 25 -12.90 -12.11 -11.22
N LEU A 26 -12.43 -10.86 -11.24
CA LEU A 26 -12.03 -10.20 -12.48
C LEU A 26 -10.82 -10.90 -13.12
N ALA A 27 -9.85 -11.31 -12.29
CA ALA A 27 -8.68 -12.05 -12.78
C ALA A 27 -9.05 -13.41 -13.39
N ALA A 28 -10.00 -14.14 -12.75
CA ALA A 28 -10.54 -15.38 -13.31
C ALA A 28 -11.21 -15.14 -14.69
N ARG A 29 -11.96 -14.04 -14.82
CA ARG A 29 -12.69 -13.68 -16.04
C ARG A 29 -11.75 -13.28 -17.20
N LEU A 30 -10.65 -12.57 -16.89
CA LEU A 30 -9.73 -12.00 -17.87
C LEU A 30 -8.46 -12.83 -18.09
N ASP A 31 -8.35 -14.02 -17.48
CA ASP A 31 -7.11 -14.81 -17.44
C ASP A 31 -5.90 -13.94 -16.97
N ALA A 32 -6.11 -13.21 -15.88
CA ALA A 32 -5.18 -12.23 -15.34
C ALA A 32 -4.46 -12.71 -14.09
N GLU A 33 -3.42 -11.98 -13.71
CA GLU A 33 -2.69 -12.19 -12.46
C GLU A 33 -2.70 -10.91 -11.61
N ILE A 34 -2.71 -11.07 -10.29
CA ILE A 34 -2.86 -9.96 -9.36
C ILE A 34 -1.51 -9.58 -8.75
N ILE A 35 -1.19 -8.28 -8.76
CA ILE A 35 -0.05 -7.71 -8.03
C ILE A 35 -0.62 -6.97 -6.82
N SER A 36 -0.22 -7.37 -5.61
CA SER A 36 -0.68 -6.72 -4.38
C SER A 36 -0.06 -5.33 -4.21
N ALA A 37 -0.88 -4.34 -3.90
CA ALA A 37 -0.47 -3.00 -3.47
C ALA A 37 -0.81 -2.77 -1.99
N ASP A 38 -0.45 -3.74 -1.15
CA ASP A 38 -0.57 -3.65 0.30
C ASP A 38 0.82 -3.72 0.95
N SER A 39 1.20 -2.67 1.67
CA SER A 39 2.53 -2.55 2.29
C SER A 39 2.75 -3.49 3.47
N ARG A 40 1.74 -4.24 3.89
CA ARG A 40 1.81 -5.16 5.03
C ARG A 40 1.77 -6.63 4.60
N GLN A 41 1.10 -6.93 3.51
CA GLN A 41 1.01 -8.30 2.99
C GLN A 41 2.32 -8.83 2.40
N VAL A 42 3.32 -8.00 2.21
CA VAL A 42 4.65 -8.39 1.74
C VAL A 42 5.42 -9.28 2.74
N TYR A 43 5.08 -9.23 4.03
CA TYR A 43 5.82 -9.92 5.09
C TYR A 43 5.32 -11.35 5.31
N ARG A 44 6.23 -12.33 5.28
CA ARG A 44 5.94 -13.74 5.62
C ARG A 44 5.52 -13.89 7.07
N ASP A 45 4.71 -14.90 7.36
CA ASP A 45 4.23 -15.24 8.71
C ASP A 45 3.38 -14.15 9.40
N MET A 46 2.97 -13.15 8.65
CA MET A 46 2.11 -12.06 9.09
C MET A 46 0.78 -12.13 8.31
N THR A 47 -0.05 -13.15 8.59
CA THR A 47 -1.20 -13.51 7.76
C THR A 47 -2.50 -12.91 8.29
N ILE A 48 -2.86 -13.22 9.53
CA ILE A 48 -4.14 -12.82 10.13
C ILE A 48 -4.15 -11.30 10.37
N GLY A 49 -3.11 -10.79 11.02
CA GLY A 49 -3.01 -9.37 11.35
C GLY A 49 -2.91 -8.46 10.12
N THR A 50 -2.31 -8.90 9.02
CA THR A 50 -2.26 -8.10 7.77
C THR A 50 -3.45 -8.30 6.86
N GLY A 51 -4.29 -9.31 7.15
CA GLY A 51 -5.46 -9.64 6.35
C GLY A 51 -5.12 -10.15 4.96
N LYS A 52 -4.22 -11.09 4.91
CA LYS A 52 -4.00 -11.91 3.73
C LYS A 52 -5.12 -12.95 3.64
N ASP A 53 -6.30 -12.53 3.28
CA ASP A 53 -7.44 -13.43 3.11
C ASP A 53 -7.18 -14.25 1.83
N LEU A 54 -6.25 -15.25 1.89
CA LEU A 54 -5.74 -16.01 0.74
C LEU A 54 -6.82 -16.85 0.06
N ASP A 55 -7.87 -17.17 0.78
CA ASP A 55 -9.05 -17.87 0.22
C ASP A 55 -9.80 -16.99 -0.81
N ASP A 56 -9.70 -15.67 -0.71
CA ASP A 56 -10.22 -14.75 -1.73
C ASP A 56 -9.60 -14.97 -3.12
N TYR A 57 -8.39 -15.55 -3.19
CA TYR A 57 -7.71 -15.88 -4.45
C TYR A 57 -8.10 -17.24 -5.02
N ILE A 58 -9.13 -17.90 -4.48
CA ILE A 58 -9.70 -19.14 -5.00
C ILE A 58 -11.09 -18.83 -5.57
N VAL A 59 -11.24 -18.83 -6.89
CA VAL A 59 -12.51 -18.56 -7.57
C VAL A 59 -12.95 -19.82 -8.29
N ASN A 60 -14.12 -20.34 -7.95
CA ASN A 60 -14.67 -21.58 -8.52
C ASN A 60 -13.69 -22.78 -8.51
N GLY A 61 -12.91 -22.91 -7.42
CA GLY A 61 -11.88 -23.95 -7.28
C GLY A 61 -10.58 -23.67 -8.03
N GLN A 62 -10.47 -22.60 -8.78
CA GLN A 62 -9.25 -22.18 -9.47
C GLN A 62 -8.47 -21.19 -8.61
N LYS A 63 -7.18 -21.46 -8.38
CA LYS A 63 -6.28 -20.53 -7.71
C LYS A 63 -5.83 -19.44 -8.68
N ILE A 64 -6.11 -18.20 -8.31
CA ILE A 64 -5.68 -17.01 -9.07
C ILE A 64 -4.22 -16.69 -8.69
N PRO A 65 -3.31 -16.56 -9.66
CA PRO A 65 -1.93 -16.18 -9.38
C PRO A 65 -1.85 -14.75 -8.79
N TYR A 66 -1.03 -14.62 -7.74
CA TYR A 66 -0.79 -13.33 -7.10
C TYR A 66 0.70 -13.11 -6.84
N HIS A 67 1.10 -11.86 -6.81
CA HIS A 67 2.48 -11.39 -6.62
C HIS A 67 2.56 -10.37 -5.49
N LEU A 68 3.73 -10.20 -4.92
CA LEU A 68 4.08 -9.27 -3.85
C LEU A 68 3.34 -9.52 -2.53
N ILE A 69 3.00 -10.78 -2.30
CA ILE A 69 2.54 -11.31 -1.01
C ILE A 69 3.61 -12.30 -0.52
N ASP A 70 3.97 -12.25 0.77
CA ASP A 70 4.97 -13.15 1.38
C ASP A 70 6.36 -13.12 0.71
N ILE A 71 6.84 -11.96 0.30
CA ILE A 71 8.10 -11.82 -0.43
C ILE A 71 9.29 -11.46 0.46
N CYS A 72 9.07 -10.96 1.69
CA CYS A 72 10.14 -10.65 2.64
C CYS A 72 9.83 -11.16 4.04
N ASN A 73 10.87 -11.32 4.86
CA ASN A 73 10.71 -11.84 6.22
C ASN A 73 10.26 -10.72 7.17
N ALA A 74 9.46 -11.06 8.18
CA ALA A 74 9.20 -10.18 9.31
C ALA A 74 10.55 -9.82 9.98
N GLY A 75 10.68 -8.59 10.51
CA GLY A 75 11.94 -8.03 10.99
C GLY A 75 12.71 -7.19 9.95
N THR A 76 12.35 -7.31 8.65
CA THR A 76 12.96 -6.50 7.59
C THR A 76 12.20 -5.19 7.33
N LYS A 77 12.88 -4.18 6.78
CA LYS A 77 12.26 -2.91 6.40
C LYS A 77 12.03 -2.86 4.89
N TYR A 78 10.79 -3.06 4.48
CA TYR A 78 10.38 -2.94 3.09
C TYR A 78 9.89 -1.51 2.82
N ASN A 79 10.35 -0.90 1.72
CA ASN A 79 10.09 0.51 1.43
C ASN A 79 9.50 0.71 0.03
N LEU A 80 9.10 1.95 -0.26
CA LEU A 80 8.45 2.30 -1.53
C LEU A 80 9.34 2.06 -2.75
N PHE A 81 10.65 2.33 -2.65
CA PHE A 81 11.59 2.08 -3.73
C PHE A 81 11.65 0.59 -4.08
N LYS A 82 11.80 -0.26 -3.05
CA LYS A 82 11.82 -1.71 -3.23
C LYS A 82 10.50 -2.23 -3.80
N TYR A 83 9.37 -1.65 -3.36
CA TYR A 83 8.07 -1.98 -3.92
C TYR A 83 7.98 -1.69 -5.43
N GLN A 84 8.47 -0.53 -5.88
CA GLN A 84 8.49 -0.20 -7.31
C GLN A 84 9.35 -1.16 -8.13
N GLU A 85 10.52 -1.57 -7.62
CA GLU A 85 11.37 -2.57 -8.28
C GLU A 85 10.64 -3.91 -8.42
N ASP A 86 10.11 -4.42 -7.31
CA ASP A 86 9.43 -5.71 -7.28
C ASP A 86 8.15 -5.67 -8.12
N PHE A 87 7.43 -4.54 -8.12
CA PHE A 87 6.27 -4.32 -9.00
C PHE A 87 6.68 -4.40 -10.48
N LEU A 88 7.71 -3.69 -10.91
CA LEU A 88 8.15 -3.72 -12.31
C LEU A 88 8.59 -5.11 -12.74
N ASN A 89 9.26 -5.85 -11.88
CA ASN A 89 9.67 -7.22 -12.16
C ASN A 89 8.44 -8.13 -12.36
N ALA A 90 7.48 -8.09 -11.43
CA ALA A 90 6.24 -8.87 -11.52
C ALA A 90 5.41 -8.46 -12.74
N TYR A 91 5.21 -7.17 -12.95
CA TYR A 91 4.45 -6.65 -14.09
C TYR A 91 5.08 -7.05 -15.43
N SER A 92 6.40 -6.89 -15.57
CA SER A 92 7.12 -7.27 -16.78
C SER A 92 7.03 -8.77 -17.07
N ASP A 93 7.09 -9.61 -16.03
CA ASP A 93 6.96 -11.06 -16.17
C ASP A 93 5.54 -11.46 -16.63
N ILE A 94 4.51 -10.89 -16.02
CA ILE A 94 3.11 -11.13 -16.40
C ILE A 94 2.87 -10.75 -17.86
N VAL A 95 3.31 -9.55 -18.26
CA VAL A 95 3.16 -9.04 -19.63
C VAL A 95 3.93 -9.90 -20.64
N LYS A 96 5.15 -10.34 -20.32
CA LYS A 96 5.93 -11.25 -21.19
C LYS A 96 5.23 -12.59 -21.43
N ARG A 97 4.45 -13.06 -20.46
CA ARG A 97 3.64 -14.28 -20.61
C ARG A 97 2.31 -14.04 -21.34
N GLY A 98 2.07 -12.82 -21.83
CA GLY A 98 0.86 -12.44 -22.53
C GLY A 98 -0.39 -12.36 -21.62
N LYS A 99 -0.20 -12.27 -20.30
CA LYS A 99 -1.30 -12.19 -19.33
C LYS A 99 -1.69 -10.75 -19.02
N GLN A 100 -2.94 -10.54 -18.63
CA GLN A 100 -3.41 -9.26 -18.09
C GLN A 100 -2.89 -9.09 -16.66
N ALA A 101 -2.38 -7.90 -16.32
CA ALA A 101 -2.01 -7.57 -14.95
C ALA A 101 -3.10 -6.76 -14.24
N ILE A 102 -3.38 -7.11 -12.99
CA ILE A 102 -4.29 -6.38 -12.09
C ILE A 102 -3.50 -5.94 -10.86
N LEU A 103 -3.40 -4.63 -10.62
CA LEU A 103 -2.87 -4.06 -9.39
C LEU A 103 -4.01 -3.96 -8.38
N CYS A 104 -3.91 -4.60 -7.21
CA CYS A 104 -4.98 -4.56 -6.21
C CYS A 104 -4.46 -4.15 -4.84
N GLY A 105 -4.99 -3.08 -4.25
CA GLY A 105 -4.60 -2.74 -2.90
C GLY A 105 -5.18 -1.46 -2.32
N GLY A 106 -4.92 -1.29 -1.02
CA GLY A 106 -5.39 -0.13 -0.23
C GLY A 106 -4.27 0.82 0.20
N THR A 107 -3.00 0.53 -0.10
CA THR A 107 -1.88 1.42 0.21
C THR A 107 -1.75 2.48 -0.90
N GLY A 108 -2.46 3.59 -0.72
CA GLY A 108 -2.59 4.62 -1.75
C GLY A 108 -1.25 5.12 -2.29
N LEU A 109 -0.23 5.26 -1.44
CA LEU A 109 1.12 5.67 -1.86
C LEU A 109 1.77 4.63 -2.80
N TYR A 110 1.57 3.33 -2.57
CA TYR A 110 2.08 2.28 -3.45
C TYR A 110 1.40 2.34 -4.81
N VAL A 111 0.07 2.41 -4.81
CA VAL A 111 -0.73 2.56 -6.03
C VAL A 111 -0.30 3.80 -6.82
N GLU A 112 -0.29 4.97 -6.17
CA GLU A 112 0.03 6.23 -6.84
C GLU A 112 1.46 6.27 -7.37
N SER A 113 2.43 5.70 -6.64
CA SER A 113 3.83 5.68 -7.06
C SER A 113 4.05 4.92 -8.37
N VAL A 114 3.28 3.86 -8.59
CA VAL A 114 3.29 3.07 -9.81
C VAL A 114 2.55 3.79 -10.95
N LEU A 115 1.32 4.24 -10.68
CA LEU A 115 0.48 4.83 -11.71
C LEU A 115 1.01 6.19 -12.21
N LYS A 116 1.62 6.97 -11.33
CA LYS A 116 2.24 8.27 -11.68
C LYS A 116 3.69 8.14 -12.13
N GLY A 117 4.31 6.98 -11.89
CA GLY A 117 5.70 6.77 -12.24
C GLY A 117 6.64 7.63 -11.39
N TYR A 118 6.56 7.53 -10.06
CA TYR A 118 7.45 8.28 -9.18
C TYR A 118 8.90 7.91 -9.46
N GLN A 119 9.73 8.92 -9.69
CA GLN A 119 11.16 8.77 -9.86
C GLN A 119 11.80 8.70 -8.48
N LEU A 120 12.10 7.48 -8.02
CA LEU A 120 12.65 7.24 -6.69
C LEU A 120 14.14 6.85 -6.79
N SER A 121 14.95 7.39 -5.89
CA SER A 121 16.37 7.03 -5.75
C SER A 121 16.56 6.05 -4.58
N PRO A 122 17.48 5.09 -4.69
CA PRO A 122 17.79 4.13 -3.63
C PRO A 122 18.66 4.78 -2.54
N VAL A 123 18.11 5.78 -1.86
CA VAL A 123 18.84 6.54 -0.85
C VAL A 123 18.98 5.73 0.45
N PRO A 124 20.19 5.34 0.86
CA PRO A 124 20.43 4.63 2.12
C PRO A 124 20.12 5.55 3.33
N GLN A 125 19.91 4.95 4.49
CA GLN A 125 19.85 5.70 5.74
C GLN A 125 21.26 6.21 6.10
N ASN A 126 21.36 7.50 6.41
CA ASN A 126 22.59 8.12 6.87
C ASN A 126 22.50 8.43 8.37
N GLN A 127 22.96 7.50 9.21
CA GLN A 127 22.85 7.63 10.65
C GLN A 127 23.60 8.88 11.18
N ALA A 128 24.79 9.17 10.66
CA ALA A 128 25.56 10.35 11.06
C ALA A 128 24.83 11.68 10.75
N LEU A 129 24.13 11.73 9.62
CA LEU A 129 23.29 12.88 9.28
C LEU A 129 22.08 12.97 10.22
N ARG A 130 21.42 11.85 10.53
CA ARG A 130 20.28 11.79 11.46
C ARG A 130 20.68 12.27 12.85
N ASP A 131 21.82 11.83 13.35
CA ASP A 131 22.33 12.23 14.66
C ASP A 131 22.60 13.75 14.72
N ARG A 132 23.18 14.33 13.66
CA ARG A 132 23.37 15.78 13.54
C ARG A 132 22.08 16.60 13.48
N LEU A 133 21.03 16.02 12.91
CA LEU A 133 19.71 16.64 12.78
C LEU A 133 18.80 16.34 13.98
N SER A 134 19.19 15.40 14.81
CA SER A 134 18.48 15.05 16.04
C SER A 134 18.42 16.25 16.98
N GLY A 135 17.25 16.53 17.51
CA GLY A 135 17.03 17.67 18.43
C GLY A 135 16.74 19.01 17.75
N LYS A 136 16.83 19.10 16.41
CA LYS A 136 16.41 20.31 15.68
C LYS A 136 14.89 20.42 15.64
N SER A 137 14.38 21.65 15.70
CA SER A 137 12.95 21.93 15.53
C SER A 137 12.50 21.64 14.10
N LEU A 138 11.20 21.44 13.90
CA LEU A 138 10.63 21.25 12.57
C LEU A 138 10.89 22.46 11.65
N GLU A 139 10.90 23.67 12.21
CA GLU A 139 11.20 24.90 11.49
C GLU A 139 12.63 24.94 10.98
N GLU A 140 13.62 24.60 11.83
CA GLU A 140 15.03 24.51 11.42
C GLU A 140 15.24 23.44 10.34
N LEU A 141 14.61 22.26 10.49
CA LEU A 141 14.68 21.20 9.49
C LEU A 141 14.04 21.63 8.15
N THR A 142 12.96 22.40 8.21
CA THR A 142 12.30 22.94 7.00
C THR A 142 13.22 23.87 6.24
N LEU A 143 13.90 24.80 6.93
CA LEU A 143 14.87 25.72 6.32
C LEU A 143 16.04 24.98 5.66
N ILE A 144 16.59 23.96 6.32
CA ILE A 144 17.66 23.13 5.76
C ILE A 144 17.17 22.42 4.49
N LEU A 145 15.95 21.89 4.51
CA LEU A 145 15.37 21.19 3.36
C LEU A 145 15.14 22.15 2.18
N GLU A 146 14.64 23.35 2.43
CA GLU A 146 14.44 24.39 1.42
C GLU A 146 15.74 24.78 0.73
N GLU A 147 16.82 24.97 1.50
CA GLU A 147 18.13 25.29 0.96
C GLU A 147 18.67 24.15 0.07
N LEU A 148 18.53 22.90 0.50
CA LEU A 148 18.95 21.74 -0.27
C LEU A 148 18.15 21.58 -1.58
N LYS A 149 16.84 21.76 -1.52
CA LYS A 149 15.97 21.73 -2.72
C LYS A 149 16.35 22.82 -3.72
N LEU A 150 16.64 24.02 -3.25
CA LEU A 150 17.13 25.10 -4.11
C LEU A 150 18.44 24.74 -4.81
N LYS A 151 19.38 24.11 -4.08
CA LYS A 151 20.65 23.63 -4.66
C LYS A 151 20.45 22.54 -5.71
N ASN A 152 19.44 21.68 -5.52
CA ASN A 152 19.03 20.65 -6.49
C ASN A 152 18.17 21.20 -7.66
N GLY A 153 17.94 22.49 -7.74
CA GLY A 153 17.09 23.10 -8.77
C GLY A 153 15.59 22.83 -8.61
N ALA A 154 15.19 22.35 -7.44
CA ALA A 154 13.80 22.04 -7.11
C ALA A 154 13.19 23.10 -6.19
N LYS A 155 11.85 23.26 -6.25
CA LYS A 155 11.11 24.11 -5.32
C LYS A 155 10.38 23.23 -4.30
N MET A 156 10.17 23.78 -3.11
CA MET A 156 9.35 23.12 -2.09
C MET A 156 7.87 23.14 -2.49
N HIS A 157 7.40 22.10 -3.17
CA HIS A 157 6.00 21.97 -3.58
C HIS A 157 5.18 21.10 -2.64
N ASN A 158 5.82 20.35 -1.75
CA ASN A 158 5.16 19.32 -0.94
C ASN A 158 5.25 19.67 0.55
N LYS A 159 4.10 19.99 1.15
CA LYS A 159 4.00 20.23 2.59
C LYS A 159 4.16 18.94 3.42
N THR A 160 3.97 17.77 2.81
CA THR A 160 4.05 16.47 3.48
C THR A 160 5.46 16.12 3.95
N ASP A 161 6.49 16.66 3.32
CA ASP A 161 7.88 16.43 3.72
C ASP A 161 8.20 17.07 5.08
N VAL A 162 7.42 18.07 5.47
CA VAL A 162 7.59 18.84 6.72
C VAL A 162 6.43 18.67 7.70
N ASP A 163 5.67 17.59 7.61
CA ASP A 163 4.60 17.27 8.57
C ASP A 163 5.14 16.76 9.93
N SER A 164 6.38 16.31 9.96
CA SER A 164 7.06 15.86 11.18
C SER A 164 8.58 15.91 11.03
N CYS A 165 9.30 16.02 12.15
CA CYS A 165 10.77 16.00 12.16
C CYS A 165 11.33 14.75 11.45
N GLN A 166 10.75 13.57 11.65
CA GLN A 166 11.19 12.34 10.98
C GLN A 166 11.08 12.42 9.46
N ARG A 167 10.01 12.99 8.93
CA ARG A 167 9.83 13.18 7.49
C ARG A 167 10.77 14.23 6.94
N ALA A 168 10.94 15.35 7.64
CA ALA A 168 11.88 16.40 7.27
C ALA A 168 13.32 15.87 7.21
N ILE A 169 13.75 15.11 8.23
CA ILE A 169 15.08 14.47 8.24
C ILE A 169 15.21 13.51 7.05
N ARG A 170 14.19 12.71 6.75
CA ARG A 170 14.25 11.79 5.60
C ARG A 170 14.31 12.55 4.27
N ALA A 171 13.59 13.63 4.12
CA ALA A 171 13.64 14.47 2.93
C ALA A 171 15.03 15.13 2.77
N ILE A 172 15.63 15.60 3.87
CA ILE A 172 17.01 16.12 3.90
C ILE A 172 18.01 15.04 3.49
N GLU A 173 17.88 13.79 3.98
CA GLU A 173 18.74 12.67 3.55
C GLU A 173 18.67 12.46 2.03
N ILE A 174 17.46 12.47 1.46
CA ILE A 174 17.24 12.27 0.04
C ILE A 174 17.87 13.39 -0.78
N GLU A 175 17.61 14.63 -0.41
CA GLU A 175 18.14 15.78 -1.14
C GLU A 175 19.67 15.88 -1.02
N SER A 176 20.25 15.60 0.15
CA SER A 176 21.71 15.57 0.34
C SER A 176 22.36 14.46 -0.50
N TYR A 177 21.77 13.27 -0.50
CA TYR A 177 22.27 12.15 -1.31
C TYR A 177 22.22 12.46 -2.80
N ASN A 178 21.14 13.04 -3.28
CA ASN A 178 20.99 13.40 -4.70
C ASN A 178 21.98 14.48 -5.15
N LEU A 179 22.37 15.42 -4.28
CA LEU A 179 23.43 16.40 -4.55
C LEU A 179 24.81 15.74 -4.72
N GLU A 180 25.14 14.77 -3.86
CA GLU A 180 26.41 14.05 -3.89
C GLU A 180 26.47 13.00 -5.00
N ASN A 181 25.31 12.46 -5.38
CA ASN A 181 25.15 11.40 -6.37
C ASN A 181 24.16 11.85 -7.45
N PRO A 182 24.54 12.72 -8.38
CA PRO A 182 23.69 13.11 -9.49
C PRO A 182 23.31 11.85 -10.28
N THR A 183 22.09 11.44 -10.11
CA THR A 183 21.58 10.12 -10.49
C THR A 183 21.60 9.94 -12.00
N GLU A 184 22.14 8.81 -12.42
CA GLU A 184 21.61 8.12 -13.60
C GLU A 184 20.11 7.94 -13.38
N ASN A 185 19.30 8.76 -14.06
CA ASN A 185 17.85 8.74 -13.95
C ASN A 185 17.33 7.35 -14.30
N ARG A 186 17.10 6.52 -13.30
CA ARG A 186 16.36 5.27 -13.44
C ARG A 186 14.89 5.65 -13.66
N LEU A 187 14.56 5.94 -14.91
CA LEU A 187 13.21 6.37 -15.27
C LEU A 187 12.24 5.21 -15.03
N PHE A 188 11.33 5.40 -14.10
CA PHE A 188 10.19 4.50 -13.99
C PHE A 188 9.32 4.68 -15.25
N PRO A 189 9.04 3.61 -16.00
CA PRO A 189 8.33 3.74 -17.27
C PRO A 189 6.87 4.18 -17.02
N PRO A 190 6.30 5.01 -17.89
CA PRO A 190 4.88 5.32 -17.82
C PRO A 190 4.05 4.05 -18.08
N ILE A 191 3.06 3.80 -17.24
CA ILE A 191 2.17 2.65 -17.36
C ILE A 191 0.75 3.16 -17.62
N LYS A 192 0.21 2.81 -18.80
CA LYS A 192 -1.20 3.07 -19.10
C LYS A 192 -2.07 2.26 -18.13
N SER A 193 -3.07 2.88 -17.52
CA SER A 193 -3.88 2.21 -16.50
C SER A 193 -5.35 2.61 -16.55
N LEU A 194 -6.21 1.63 -16.28
CA LEU A 194 -7.62 1.82 -15.98
C LEU A 194 -7.80 1.66 -14.47
N ILE A 195 -8.31 2.69 -13.78
CA ILE A 195 -8.42 2.68 -12.33
C ILE A 195 -9.88 2.48 -11.92
N ILE A 196 -10.11 1.40 -11.18
CA ILE A 196 -11.43 1.03 -10.64
C ILE A 196 -11.41 1.23 -9.13
N GLY A 197 -12.29 2.08 -8.63
CA GLY A 197 -12.50 2.28 -7.20
C GLY A 197 -13.69 1.46 -6.70
N ILE A 198 -13.54 0.76 -5.58
CA ILE A 198 -14.69 0.10 -4.93
C ILE A 198 -15.25 1.03 -3.87
N ASP A 199 -16.43 1.58 -4.17
CA ASP A 199 -17.17 2.42 -3.25
C ASP A 199 -18.08 1.58 -2.36
N ILE A 200 -18.02 1.82 -1.07
CA ILE A 200 -18.81 1.11 -0.07
C ILE A 200 -19.43 2.12 0.90
N ASP A 201 -20.71 1.95 1.16
CA ASP A 201 -21.39 2.75 2.18
C ASP A 201 -20.61 2.76 3.50
N ARG A 202 -20.61 3.92 4.14
CA ARG A 202 -19.82 4.16 5.36
C ARG A 202 -20.21 3.24 6.51
N ASP A 203 -21.50 3.05 6.72
CA ASP A 203 -21.99 2.31 7.90
C ASP A 203 -21.85 0.80 7.65
N ILE A 204 -22.07 0.34 6.43
CA ILE A 204 -21.80 -1.04 6.00
C ILE A 204 -20.30 -1.33 6.19
N ARG A 205 -19.44 -0.44 5.75
CA ARG A 205 -17.98 -0.59 5.92
C ARG A 205 -17.58 -0.66 7.39
N ARG A 206 -18.14 0.22 8.23
CA ARG A 206 -17.85 0.21 9.68
C ARG A 206 -18.22 -1.13 10.30
N LYS A 207 -19.40 -1.64 10.00
CA LYS A 207 -19.85 -2.94 10.48
C LYS A 207 -18.89 -4.05 10.03
N LYS A 208 -18.57 -4.10 8.73
CA LYS A 208 -17.62 -5.09 8.17
C LYS A 208 -16.23 -5.02 8.83
N ILE A 209 -15.74 -3.83 9.16
CA ILE A 209 -14.46 -3.67 9.88
C ILE A 209 -14.54 -4.28 11.27
N THR A 210 -15.58 -3.96 12.04
CA THR A 210 -15.78 -4.48 13.40
C THR A 210 -15.93 -6.01 13.40
N ASP A 211 -16.78 -6.55 12.51
CA ASP A 211 -17.02 -7.98 12.41
C ASP A 211 -15.72 -8.75 12.02
N ARG A 212 -14.96 -8.23 11.05
CA ARG A 212 -13.68 -8.79 10.63
C ARG A 212 -12.62 -8.72 11.73
N LEU A 213 -12.56 -7.64 12.51
CA LEU A 213 -11.65 -7.55 13.64
C LEU A 213 -11.94 -8.63 14.69
N LYS A 214 -13.22 -8.82 15.05
CA LYS A 214 -13.63 -9.89 15.96
C LYS A 214 -13.22 -11.26 15.44
N GLN A 215 -13.58 -11.58 14.22
CA GLN A 215 -13.24 -12.86 13.58
C GLN A 215 -11.72 -13.11 13.59
N ARG A 216 -10.89 -12.13 13.29
CA ARG A 216 -9.42 -12.28 13.30
C ARG A 216 -8.86 -12.52 14.70
N LEU A 217 -9.38 -11.84 15.70
CA LEU A 217 -9.01 -12.10 17.10
C LEU A 217 -9.38 -13.53 17.52
N GLU A 218 -10.56 -14.01 17.14
CA GLU A 218 -11.03 -15.37 17.39
C GLU A 218 -10.24 -16.42 16.58
N SER A 219 -9.70 -16.04 15.41
CA SER A 219 -8.93 -16.92 14.53
C SER A 219 -7.44 -16.99 14.87
N GLY A 220 -6.99 -16.39 15.99
CA GLY A 220 -5.62 -16.54 16.47
C GLY A 220 -4.68 -15.39 16.12
N MET A 221 -5.20 -14.17 15.89
CA MET A 221 -4.34 -13.01 15.61
C MET A 221 -3.38 -12.68 16.77
N ILE A 222 -3.82 -12.89 18.02
CA ILE A 222 -2.97 -12.67 19.22
C ILE A 222 -1.85 -13.70 19.24
N GLU A 223 -2.16 -14.96 18.95
CA GLU A 223 -1.22 -16.08 18.91
C GLU A 223 -0.19 -15.91 17.79
N GLU A 224 -0.61 -15.43 16.61
CA GLU A 224 0.29 -15.07 15.51
C GLU A 224 1.34 -14.06 15.98
N ILE A 225 0.92 -12.98 16.61
CA ILE A 225 1.80 -11.89 17.04
C ILE A 225 2.69 -12.34 18.20
N LYS A 226 2.14 -13.11 19.15
CA LYS A 226 2.92 -13.72 20.23
C LYS A 226 4.03 -14.62 19.69
N GLY A 227 3.70 -15.48 18.72
CA GLY A 227 4.67 -16.34 18.05
C GLY A 227 5.78 -15.58 17.33
N LEU A 228 5.50 -14.39 16.77
CA LEU A 228 6.54 -13.52 16.19
C LEU A 228 7.50 -12.98 17.26
N LEU A 229 6.97 -12.53 18.40
CA LEU A 229 7.80 -12.10 19.56
C LEU A 229 8.67 -13.23 20.09
N GLU A 230 8.12 -14.43 20.24
CA GLU A 230 8.84 -15.63 20.71
C GLU A 230 9.96 -16.06 19.75
N ARG A 231 9.81 -15.77 18.46
CA ARG A 231 10.86 -15.96 17.43
C ARG A 231 11.94 -14.87 17.44
N GLY A 232 11.85 -13.90 18.37
CA GLY A 232 12.86 -12.87 18.56
C GLY A 232 12.69 -11.63 17.70
N ILE A 233 11.52 -11.42 17.07
CA ILE A 233 11.23 -10.15 16.39
C ILE A 233 10.99 -9.08 17.46
N ALA A 234 11.71 -7.97 17.37
CA ALA A 234 11.61 -6.90 18.33
C ALA A 234 10.19 -6.27 18.37
N ALA A 235 9.72 -5.95 19.57
CA ALA A 235 8.39 -5.34 19.73
C ALA A 235 8.25 -4.03 18.95
N GLU A 236 9.31 -3.25 18.85
CA GLU A 236 9.37 -1.99 18.11
C GLU A 236 9.15 -2.22 16.59
N ASP A 237 9.69 -3.31 16.05
CA ASP A 237 9.50 -3.68 14.65
C ASP A 237 8.05 -4.13 14.41
N LEU A 238 7.45 -4.90 15.34
CA LEU A 238 6.04 -5.27 15.24
C LEU A 238 5.11 -4.05 15.31
N ILE A 239 5.38 -3.12 16.22
CA ILE A 239 4.64 -1.85 16.33
C ILE A 239 4.71 -1.04 15.01
N TYR A 240 5.81 -1.14 14.28
CA TYR A 240 5.98 -0.47 12.98
C TYR A 240 5.13 -1.09 11.87
N TYR A 241 4.79 -2.38 11.93
CA TYR A 241 4.12 -3.09 10.82
C TYR A 241 2.63 -2.80 10.65
N GLY A 242 2.00 -2.07 11.53
CA GLY A 242 0.61 -1.66 11.34
C GLY A 242 -0.21 -1.67 12.61
N LEU A 243 -1.49 -1.38 12.44
CA LEU A 243 -2.38 -1.14 13.58
C LEU A 243 -2.58 -2.41 14.41
N GLU A 244 -2.88 -3.52 13.76
CA GLU A 244 -3.14 -4.80 14.41
C GLU A 244 -1.91 -5.24 15.22
N TYR A 245 -0.74 -5.21 14.60
CA TYR A 245 0.52 -5.57 15.26
C TYR A 245 0.86 -4.62 16.38
N LYS A 246 0.64 -3.31 16.19
CA LYS A 246 0.89 -2.32 17.23
C LYS A 246 0.07 -2.57 18.49
N PHE A 247 -1.24 -2.58 18.35
CA PHE A 247 -2.14 -2.65 19.51
C PHE A 247 -2.07 -4.01 20.21
N VAL A 248 -1.95 -5.10 19.45
CA VAL A 248 -1.83 -6.44 20.05
C VAL A 248 -0.46 -6.62 20.72
N THR A 249 0.65 -6.11 20.14
CA THR A 249 1.96 -6.12 20.80
C THR A 249 1.92 -5.31 22.11
N GLU A 250 1.33 -4.11 22.11
CA GLU A 250 1.19 -3.29 23.30
C GLU A 250 0.36 -3.98 24.39
N TYR A 251 -0.69 -4.73 24.00
CA TYR A 251 -1.47 -5.58 24.89
C TYR A 251 -0.62 -6.71 25.48
N LEU A 252 0.10 -7.47 24.65
CA LEU A 252 0.98 -8.55 25.06
C LEU A 252 2.11 -8.08 26.00
N MET A 253 2.56 -6.83 25.83
CA MET A 253 3.52 -6.19 26.74
C MET A 253 2.89 -5.66 28.04
N GLY A 254 1.59 -5.84 28.26
CA GLY A 254 0.89 -5.38 29.47
C GLY A 254 0.64 -3.88 29.55
N LYS A 255 0.76 -3.14 28.44
CA LYS A 255 0.52 -1.68 28.40
C LYS A 255 -0.96 -1.32 28.45
N MET A 256 -1.84 -2.24 28.11
CA MET A 256 -3.30 -2.10 28.16
C MET A 256 -3.99 -3.44 28.34
N ASP A 257 -5.24 -3.43 28.79
CA ASP A 257 -6.09 -4.62 28.83
C ASP A 257 -6.71 -4.95 27.47
N TYR A 258 -7.31 -6.14 27.35
CA TYR A 258 -7.93 -6.61 26.10
C TYR A 258 -9.07 -5.70 25.62
N LYS A 259 -9.90 -5.19 26.53
CA LYS A 259 -11.03 -4.30 26.18
C LYS A 259 -10.54 -2.99 25.59
N THR A 260 -9.52 -2.42 26.20
CA THR A 260 -8.88 -1.17 25.73
C THR A 260 -8.17 -1.39 24.39
N MET A 261 -7.45 -2.52 24.23
CA MET A 261 -6.81 -2.91 22.97
C MET A 261 -7.83 -3.02 21.84
N PHE A 262 -8.92 -3.78 22.04
CA PHE A 262 -9.97 -3.95 21.03
C PHE A 262 -10.58 -2.60 20.61
N ALA A 263 -11.04 -1.79 21.57
CA ALA A 263 -11.68 -0.51 21.29
C ALA A 263 -10.74 0.47 20.56
N SER A 264 -9.47 0.54 20.99
CA SER A 264 -8.47 1.43 20.38
C SER A 264 -8.11 0.98 18.98
N LEU A 265 -7.93 -0.31 18.75
CA LEU A 265 -7.64 -0.90 17.45
C LEU A 265 -8.81 -0.69 16.49
N GLU A 266 -10.05 -0.94 16.91
CA GLU A 266 -11.25 -0.72 16.11
C GLU A 266 -11.33 0.74 15.62
N ILE A 267 -11.18 1.70 16.54
CA ILE A 267 -11.15 3.14 16.20
C ILE A 267 -10.04 3.44 15.19
N ALA A 268 -8.85 2.90 15.42
CA ALA A 268 -7.70 3.14 14.55
C ALA A 268 -7.93 2.59 13.13
N ILE A 269 -8.56 1.42 12.97
CA ILE A 269 -8.91 0.83 11.66
C ILE A 269 -9.96 1.68 10.96
N HIS A 270 -10.98 2.18 11.67
CA HIS A 270 -11.97 3.11 11.09
C HIS A 270 -11.32 4.40 10.57
N GLN A 271 -10.40 4.96 11.34
CA GLN A 271 -9.63 6.14 10.92
C GLN A 271 -8.73 5.83 9.72
N PHE A 272 -8.12 4.65 9.70
CA PHE A 272 -7.30 4.20 8.57
C PHE A 272 -8.12 4.09 7.29
N ALA A 273 -9.29 3.46 7.34
CA ALA A 273 -10.21 3.36 6.20
C ALA A 273 -10.65 4.76 5.68
N LYS A 274 -10.88 5.72 6.60
CA LYS A 274 -11.17 7.11 6.22
C LYS A 274 -9.97 7.75 5.50
N ARG A 275 -8.74 7.54 5.99
CA ARG A 275 -7.51 8.07 5.34
C ARG A 275 -7.31 7.47 3.95
N GLN A 276 -7.57 6.18 3.75
CA GLN A 276 -7.50 5.54 2.43
C GLN A 276 -8.45 6.23 1.43
N MET A 277 -9.72 6.45 1.81
CA MET A 277 -10.67 7.16 0.94
C MET A 277 -10.25 8.61 0.67
N THR A 278 -9.72 9.30 1.69
CA THR A 278 -9.19 10.66 1.50
C THR A 278 -8.02 10.68 0.50
N TRP A 279 -7.17 9.65 0.53
CA TRP A 279 -6.07 9.50 -0.42
C TRP A 279 -6.58 9.31 -1.85
N PHE A 280 -7.49 8.37 -2.07
CA PHE A 280 -8.03 8.09 -3.41
C PHE A 280 -8.79 9.29 -3.99
N ARG A 281 -9.62 9.97 -3.19
CA ARG A 281 -10.23 11.25 -3.60
C ARG A 281 -9.18 12.35 -3.86
N GLY A 282 -8.05 12.29 -3.15
CA GLY A 282 -6.89 13.14 -3.41
C GLY A 282 -6.23 12.82 -4.76
N MET A 283 -6.17 11.56 -5.17
CA MET A 283 -5.68 11.15 -6.48
C MET A 283 -6.55 11.74 -7.60
N GLU A 284 -7.88 11.72 -7.47
CA GLU A 284 -8.79 12.36 -8.44
C GLU A 284 -8.48 13.85 -8.60
N ARG A 285 -8.28 14.58 -7.49
CA ARG A 285 -7.88 16.01 -7.53
C ARG A 285 -6.50 16.23 -8.17
N ARG A 286 -5.65 15.20 -8.21
CA ARG A 286 -4.35 15.21 -8.90
C ARG A 286 -4.40 14.70 -10.33
N GLY A 287 -5.62 14.52 -10.88
CA GLY A 287 -5.85 14.21 -12.29
C GLY A 287 -5.98 12.72 -12.62
N PHE A 288 -6.06 11.83 -11.63
CA PHE A 288 -6.37 10.43 -11.88
C PHE A 288 -7.87 10.25 -12.12
N ASN A 289 -8.24 9.53 -13.16
CA ASN A 289 -9.62 9.15 -13.41
C ASN A 289 -9.93 7.81 -12.73
N ILE A 290 -10.71 7.84 -11.65
CA ILE A 290 -11.13 6.65 -10.90
C ILE A 290 -12.60 6.37 -11.20
N HIS A 291 -12.87 5.21 -11.78
CA HIS A 291 -14.22 4.73 -12.04
C HIS A 291 -14.74 4.00 -10.80
N TRP A 292 -15.63 4.65 -10.05
CA TRP A 292 -16.17 4.09 -8.83
C TRP A 292 -17.30 3.12 -9.11
N ILE A 293 -17.21 1.89 -8.58
CA ILE A 293 -18.21 0.84 -8.66
C ILE A 293 -18.77 0.59 -7.26
N ASP A 294 -20.09 0.53 -7.15
CA ASP A 294 -20.77 0.25 -5.89
C ASP A 294 -20.49 -1.18 -5.41
N ALA A 295 -19.95 -1.31 -4.20
CA ALA A 295 -19.64 -2.59 -3.59
C ALA A 295 -20.88 -3.47 -3.35
N SER A 296 -22.07 -2.88 -3.28
CA SER A 296 -23.35 -3.60 -3.03
C SER A 296 -23.88 -4.35 -4.26
N LEU A 297 -23.42 -4.01 -5.46
CA LEU A 297 -23.85 -4.66 -6.68
C LEU A 297 -23.48 -6.16 -6.69
N PRO A 298 -24.29 -7.00 -7.37
CA PRO A 298 -23.91 -8.38 -7.67
C PRO A 298 -22.55 -8.45 -8.37
N MET A 299 -21.81 -9.54 -8.14
CA MET A 299 -20.46 -9.70 -8.70
C MET A 299 -20.47 -9.58 -10.23
N GLU A 300 -21.43 -10.22 -10.89
CA GLU A 300 -21.54 -10.21 -12.35
C GLU A 300 -21.74 -8.80 -12.92
N ASP A 301 -22.55 -7.97 -12.24
CA ASP A 301 -22.81 -6.60 -12.68
C ASP A 301 -21.56 -5.71 -12.53
N LYS A 302 -20.78 -5.93 -11.48
CA LYS A 302 -19.48 -5.25 -11.30
C LYS A 302 -18.47 -5.65 -12.38
N LEU A 303 -18.44 -6.94 -12.73
CA LEU A 303 -17.54 -7.45 -13.77
C LEU A 303 -17.90 -6.86 -15.15
N LYS A 304 -19.18 -6.83 -15.50
CA LYS A 304 -19.67 -6.23 -16.76
C LYS A 304 -19.29 -4.76 -16.86
N GLN A 305 -19.45 -3.97 -15.79
CA GLN A 305 -19.04 -2.57 -15.81
C GLN A 305 -17.55 -2.39 -16.13
N VAL A 306 -16.69 -3.27 -15.65
CA VAL A 306 -15.26 -3.19 -15.98
C VAL A 306 -15.00 -3.62 -17.42
N GLU A 307 -15.69 -4.65 -17.94
CA GLU A 307 -15.59 -5.06 -19.33
C GLU A 307 -15.97 -3.92 -20.29
N GLU A 308 -17.08 -3.22 -20.03
CA GLU A 308 -17.50 -2.05 -20.79
C GLU A 308 -16.48 -0.89 -20.76
N LEU A 309 -15.86 -0.67 -19.60
CA LEU A 309 -14.79 0.33 -19.46
C LEU A 309 -13.53 -0.06 -20.24
N LEU A 310 -13.18 -1.34 -20.27
CA LEU A 310 -12.04 -1.86 -21.03
C LEU A 310 -12.28 -1.73 -22.54
N ASP A 311 -13.48 -2.07 -23.01
CA ASP A 311 -13.86 -1.91 -24.42
C ASP A 311 -13.77 -0.45 -24.85
N SER A 312 -14.26 0.47 -24.02
CA SER A 312 -14.17 1.91 -24.28
C SER A 312 -12.72 2.40 -24.30
N TYR A 313 -11.86 1.83 -23.44
CA TYR A 313 -10.44 2.18 -23.35
C TYR A 313 -9.64 1.77 -24.60
N HIS A 314 -10.03 0.68 -25.27
CA HIS A 314 -9.38 0.21 -26.50
C HIS A 314 -9.76 1.04 -27.73
N HIS A 315 -10.85 1.80 -27.67
CA HIS A 315 -11.34 2.66 -28.74
C HIS A 315 -10.94 4.14 -28.59
N SER A 316 -10.23 4.51 -27.50
CA SER A 316 -9.74 5.87 -27.20
C SER A 316 -8.24 6.01 -27.53
#